data_ddfedc834ac068d97ac4f549afa992ab
#
_entry.id   ddfedc834ac068d97ac4f549afa992ab
#
_cell.length_a   1.000
_cell.length_b   1.000
_cell.length_c   1.000
_cell.angle_alpha   90.00
_cell.angle_beta   90.00
_cell.angle_gamma   90.00
#
_symmetry.space_group_name_H-M   'P 1'
#
loop_
_entity.id
_entity.type
_entity.pdbx_description
1 polymer ?
#
loop_
_entity_poly.entity_id
_entity_poly.type
_entity_poly.pdbx_seq_one_letter_code
_entity_poly.pdbx_strand_id
1 'polypeptide(L)'
;MKSLITTLRIVAFGLVAWPFMATAQGVVQGVVGLSASASVEVTRDLLSITFSTARDGADANAVQAQLKQALDAALAEAKKAARPGQVDVQTGAFSIFPRYANSGSGSPGKQSLNGWQGSAEVIVEGRDMAAIGQLVGRISTMTVARVGYRLSREASQRVEADIAAEAIAKYRAKAAEYAKQFGYAGYAIREVNVSADAAGPRPIQMARSASTLSAPSEALAVEPGKETVTASVNGTVQLK
;
A
#
# COMPACT_ATOMS: atom_id res chain seq x y z
N MET A 1 41.80 35.94 -87.18
CA MET A 1 42.19 34.55 -87.12
C MET A 1 41.71 33.91 -85.85
N LYS A 2 40.94 32.84 -85.97
CA LYS A 2 40.49 31.84 -84.96
C LYS A 2 39.52 32.34 -83.84
N SER A 3 38.26 32.09 -84.13
CA SER A 3 37.07 31.93 -83.35
C SER A 3 37.24 30.86 -82.25
N LEU A 4 36.74 31.13 -81.07
CA LEU A 4 36.47 30.11 -80.08
C LEU A 4 35.03 30.34 -79.49
N ILE A 5 34.14 29.50 -79.95
CA ILE A 5 32.74 29.40 -79.50
C ILE A 5 32.72 28.59 -78.24
N THR A 6 32.31 29.20 -77.09
CA THR A 6 32.11 28.51 -75.81
C THR A 6 30.63 28.23 -75.70
N THR A 7 30.24 26.97 -75.79
CA THR A 7 28.89 26.47 -75.59
C THR A 7 28.52 26.44 -74.07
N LEU A 8 27.52 27.23 -73.67
CA LEU A 8 26.93 27.26 -72.33
C LEU A 8 25.89 26.13 -72.26
N ARG A 9 26.17 25.08 -71.46
CA ARG A 9 25.21 24.02 -71.10
C ARG A 9 24.39 24.47 -69.95
N ILE A 10 23.09 24.73 -70.16
CA ILE A 10 22.09 24.95 -69.12
C ILE A 10 21.67 23.61 -68.58
N VAL A 11 22.02 23.32 -67.32
CA VAL A 11 21.53 22.17 -66.60
C VAL A 11 20.21 22.60 -65.90
N ALA A 12 19.08 22.11 -66.41
CA ALA A 12 17.76 22.30 -65.78
C ALA A 12 17.64 21.37 -64.57
N PHE A 13 17.65 21.96 -63.37
CA PHE A 13 17.41 21.27 -62.10
C PHE A 13 15.90 21.12 -61.94
N GLY A 14 15.36 19.94 -62.22
CA GLY A 14 13.95 19.61 -62.00
C GLY A 14 13.63 19.55 -60.49
N LEU A 15 12.89 20.50 -59.98
CA LEU A 15 12.29 20.47 -58.62
C LEU A 15 11.17 19.44 -58.64
N VAL A 16 11.45 18.25 -58.09
CA VAL A 16 10.41 17.24 -57.79
C VAL A 16 9.66 17.72 -56.52
N ALA A 17 8.52 18.32 -56.70
CA ALA A 17 7.59 18.63 -55.62
C ALA A 17 6.92 17.33 -55.10
N TRP A 18 7.38 16.82 -53.99
CA TRP A 18 6.69 15.76 -53.28
C TRP A 18 5.41 16.34 -52.63
N PRO A 19 4.22 15.78 -52.94
CA PRO A 19 3.02 16.22 -52.24
C PRO A 19 3.10 15.74 -50.78
N PHE A 20 3.24 16.68 -49.83
CA PHE A 20 2.97 16.43 -48.42
C PHE A 20 1.49 16.06 -48.32
N MET A 21 1.17 14.78 -48.16
CA MET A 21 -0.14 14.35 -47.72
C MET A 21 -0.28 14.75 -46.25
N ALA A 22 -0.83 15.93 -46.01
CA ALA A 22 -1.32 16.32 -44.69
C ALA A 22 -2.50 15.37 -44.37
N THR A 23 -2.25 14.38 -43.53
CA THR A 23 -3.33 13.62 -42.88
C THR A 23 -4.09 14.60 -42.01
N ALA A 24 -5.23 15.07 -42.47
CA ALA A 24 -6.18 15.82 -41.66
C ALA A 24 -6.61 14.88 -40.50
N GLN A 25 -6.08 15.11 -39.31
CA GLN A 25 -6.63 14.52 -38.10
C GLN A 25 -8.05 15.05 -37.97
N GLY A 26 -9.03 14.20 -38.27
CA GLY A 26 -10.44 14.52 -38.12
C GLY A 26 -10.68 15.06 -36.71
N VAL A 27 -11.25 16.26 -36.61
CA VAL A 27 -11.66 16.85 -35.34
C VAL A 27 -12.61 15.85 -34.68
N VAL A 28 -12.18 15.26 -33.60
CA VAL A 28 -12.98 14.28 -32.82
C VAL A 28 -14.07 15.06 -32.10
N GLN A 29 -15.26 15.12 -32.71
CA GLN A 29 -16.44 15.78 -32.15
C GLN A 29 -17.18 14.82 -31.22
N GLY A 30 -17.84 15.36 -30.18
CA GLY A 30 -18.69 14.59 -29.26
C GLY A 30 -17.95 13.64 -28.33
N VAL A 31 -16.69 13.93 -27.96
CA VAL A 31 -15.97 13.18 -26.92
C VAL A 31 -16.12 13.86 -25.57
N VAL A 32 -16.52 13.08 -24.58
CA VAL A 32 -16.71 13.56 -23.20
C VAL A 32 -15.83 12.74 -22.24
N GLY A 33 -15.05 13.43 -21.40
CA GLY A 33 -14.36 12.84 -20.27
C GLY A 33 -15.28 12.71 -19.08
N LEU A 34 -15.34 11.53 -18.46
CA LEU A 34 -16.22 11.23 -17.33
C LEU A 34 -15.44 10.57 -16.20
N SER A 35 -15.93 10.82 -14.99
CA SER A 35 -15.52 10.07 -13.80
C SER A 35 -16.72 9.69 -12.96
N ALA A 36 -16.65 8.53 -12.33
CA ALA A 36 -17.62 8.08 -11.34
C ALA A 36 -16.88 7.33 -10.23
N SER A 37 -17.41 7.36 -9.02
CA SER A 37 -16.86 6.61 -7.90
C SER A 37 -17.97 6.01 -7.05
N ALA A 38 -17.62 4.95 -6.36
CA ALA A 38 -18.45 4.35 -5.33
C ALA A 38 -17.57 4.04 -4.11
N SER A 39 -18.14 4.08 -2.93
CA SER A 39 -17.42 3.77 -1.68
C SER A 39 -18.35 3.08 -0.69
N VAL A 40 -17.76 2.18 0.10
CA VAL A 40 -18.45 1.46 1.15
C VAL A 40 -17.59 1.43 2.41
N GLU A 41 -18.22 1.51 3.58
CA GLU A 41 -17.57 1.27 4.86
C GLU A 41 -17.69 -0.20 5.26
N VAL A 42 -16.56 -0.81 5.56
CA VAL A 42 -16.49 -2.23 5.94
C VAL A 42 -15.79 -2.35 7.29
N THR A 43 -16.33 -3.17 8.17
CA THR A 43 -15.67 -3.49 9.45
C THR A 43 -14.45 -4.38 9.17
N ARG A 44 -13.30 -4.02 9.76
CA ARG A 44 -12.07 -4.81 9.67
C ARG A 44 -12.26 -6.14 10.37
N ASP A 45 -11.93 -7.23 9.72
CA ASP A 45 -12.16 -8.60 10.17
C ASP A 45 -10.90 -9.35 10.62
N LEU A 46 -9.74 -8.67 10.57
CA LEU A 46 -8.45 -9.25 10.93
C LEU A 46 -7.76 -8.39 12.00
N LEU A 47 -7.43 -9.00 13.14
CA LEU A 47 -6.57 -8.42 14.17
C LEU A 47 -5.14 -8.89 13.97
N SER A 48 -4.18 -7.99 14.08
CA SER A 48 -2.75 -8.31 14.10
C SER A 48 -2.10 -7.69 15.34
N ILE A 49 -1.43 -8.50 16.15
CA ILE A 49 -0.63 -8.04 17.29
C ILE A 49 0.83 -8.41 17.03
N THR A 50 1.70 -7.41 17.11
CA THR A 50 3.14 -7.61 17.09
C THR A 50 3.67 -7.55 18.52
N PHE A 51 4.27 -8.63 18.96
CA PHE A 51 5.04 -8.68 20.20
C PHE A 51 6.50 -8.46 19.89
N SER A 52 7.20 -7.71 20.73
CA SER A 52 8.64 -7.48 20.55
C SER A 52 9.39 -7.57 21.87
N THR A 53 10.67 -7.87 21.77
CA THR A 53 11.62 -7.79 22.88
C THR A 53 12.93 -7.24 22.36
N ALA A 54 13.64 -6.50 23.21
CA ALA A 54 14.98 -6.02 22.95
C ALA A 54 15.93 -6.50 24.05
N ARG A 55 17.20 -6.75 23.70
CA ARG A 55 18.29 -7.14 24.61
C ARG A 55 19.56 -6.40 24.23
N ASP A 56 20.28 -6.05 25.27
CA ASP A 56 21.60 -5.42 25.16
C ASP A 56 22.64 -6.28 25.87
N GLY A 57 23.88 -6.26 25.37
CA GLY A 57 24.98 -7.00 26.00
C GLY A 57 26.34 -6.67 25.39
N ALA A 58 27.41 -7.10 26.07
CA ALA A 58 28.77 -6.91 25.58
C ALA A 58 29.14 -7.86 24.43
N ASP A 59 28.47 -9.02 24.38
CA ASP A 59 28.74 -10.08 23.38
C ASP A 59 27.52 -10.36 22.52
N ALA A 60 27.74 -10.44 21.20
CA ALA A 60 26.67 -10.64 20.21
C ALA A 60 25.97 -12.01 20.38
N ASN A 61 26.73 -13.06 20.69
CA ASN A 61 26.19 -14.41 20.81
C ASN A 61 25.32 -14.53 22.07
N ALA A 62 25.72 -13.86 23.17
CA ALA A 62 24.93 -13.81 24.40
C ALA A 62 23.60 -13.09 24.16
N VAL A 63 23.61 -11.95 23.45
CA VAL A 63 22.38 -11.20 23.04
C VAL A 63 21.51 -12.09 22.14
N GLN A 64 22.08 -12.77 21.17
CA GLN A 64 21.37 -13.69 20.28
C GLN A 64 20.70 -14.84 21.06
N ALA A 65 21.41 -15.44 21.99
CA ALA A 65 20.87 -16.54 22.80
C ALA A 65 19.67 -16.10 23.64
N GLN A 66 19.75 -14.91 24.26
CA GLN A 66 18.65 -14.34 25.06
C GLN A 66 17.42 -14.00 24.21
N LEU A 67 17.63 -13.40 23.00
CA LEU A 67 16.57 -13.12 22.08
C LEU A 67 15.88 -14.40 21.59
N LYS A 68 16.69 -15.41 21.23
CA LYS A 68 16.17 -16.71 20.81
C LYS A 68 15.34 -17.38 21.91
N GLN A 69 15.81 -17.37 23.14
CA GLN A 69 15.06 -17.92 24.29
C GLN A 69 13.70 -17.21 24.48
N ALA A 70 13.66 -15.88 24.40
CA ALA A 70 12.45 -15.12 24.54
C ALA A 70 11.47 -15.39 23.36
N LEU A 71 12.01 -15.48 22.15
CA LEU A 71 11.27 -15.80 20.94
C LEU A 71 10.64 -17.19 20.98
N ASP A 72 11.45 -18.21 21.34
CA ASP A 72 11.01 -19.60 21.41
C ASP A 72 9.87 -19.76 22.46
N ALA A 73 10.00 -19.10 23.61
CA ALA A 73 8.97 -19.11 24.64
C ALA A 73 7.67 -18.44 24.16
N ALA A 74 7.76 -17.27 23.52
CA ALA A 74 6.61 -16.58 22.96
C ALA A 74 5.92 -17.40 21.85
N LEU A 75 6.70 -18.00 20.96
CA LEU A 75 6.17 -18.88 19.90
C LEU A 75 5.49 -20.13 20.48
N ALA A 76 6.03 -20.72 21.53
CA ALA A 76 5.42 -21.87 22.20
C ALA A 76 4.03 -21.53 22.77
N GLU A 77 3.86 -20.36 23.40
CA GLU A 77 2.57 -19.89 23.88
C GLU A 77 1.61 -19.54 22.73
N ALA A 78 2.08 -18.80 21.72
CA ALA A 78 1.25 -18.40 20.59
C ALA A 78 0.73 -19.61 19.79
N LYS A 79 1.58 -20.63 19.58
CA LYS A 79 1.22 -21.87 18.86
C LYS A 79 0.12 -22.69 19.54
N LYS A 80 -0.08 -22.55 20.87
CA LYS A 80 -1.19 -23.22 21.57
C LYS A 80 -2.55 -22.67 21.13
N ALA A 81 -2.61 -21.43 20.69
CA ALA A 81 -3.82 -20.80 20.17
C ALA A 81 -3.91 -20.86 18.64
N ALA A 82 -2.86 -21.27 17.95
CA ALA A 82 -2.80 -21.31 16.50
C ALA A 82 -3.86 -22.25 15.92
N ARG A 83 -4.63 -21.71 14.95
CA ARG A 83 -5.64 -22.45 14.16
C ARG A 83 -5.64 -21.86 12.76
N PRO A 84 -5.43 -22.68 11.71
CA PRO A 84 -5.36 -22.20 10.33
C PRO A 84 -6.54 -21.30 9.97
N GLY A 85 -6.24 -20.11 9.44
CA GLY A 85 -7.23 -19.12 9.03
C GLY A 85 -7.98 -18.39 10.15
N GLN A 86 -7.75 -18.75 11.42
CA GLN A 86 -8.34 -18.09 12.59
C GLN A 86 -7.29 -17.39 13.45
N VAL A 87 -6.18 -18.05 13.69
CA VAL A 87 -5.02 -17.52 14.44
C VAL A 87 -3.76 -18.05 13.78
N ASP A 88 -3.09 -17.19 13.05
CA ASP A 88 -1.82 -17.47 12.39
C ASP A 88 -0.67 -16.83 13.18
N VAL A 89 0.42 -17.58 13.31
CA VAL A 89 1.59 -17.18 14.10
C VAL A 89 2.81 -17.20 13.21
N GLN A 90 3.56 -16.12 13.18
CA GLN A 90 4.79 -16.01 12.40
C GLN A 90 5.86 -15.26 13.19
N THR A 91 7.12 -15.57 12.91
CA THR A 91 8.25 -14.79 13.38
C THR A 91 8.32 -13.51 12.57
N GLY A 92 8.41 -12.36 13.26
CA GLY A 92 8.65 -11.07 12.64
C GLY A 92 10.14 -10.77 12.44
N ALA A 93 10.52 -9.50 12.62
CA ALA A 93 11.91 -9.09 12.51
C ALA A 93 12.79 -9.72 13.60
N PHE A 94 14.01 -10.08 13.22
CA PHE A 94 15.08 -10.48 14.13
C PHE A 94 16.35 -9.76 13.71
N SER A 95 16.94 -8.98 14.61
CA SER A 95 18.11 -8.17 14.28
C SER A 95 19.06 -8.01 15.46
N ILE A 96 20.36 -7.89 15.15
CA ILE A 96 21.41 -7.60 16.12
C ILE A 96 22.35 -6.59 15.49
N PHE A 97 22.64 -5.51 16.21
CA PHE A 97 23.50 -4.42 15.76
C PHE A 97 24.59 -4.10 16.78
N PRO A 98 25.80 -3.74 16.35
CA PRO A 98 26.80 -3.20 17.24
C PRO A 98 26.37 -1.81 17.72
N ARG A 99 26.61 -1.52 19.00
CA ARG A 99 26.47 -0.21 19.60
C ARG A 99 27.82 0.46 19.67
N TYR A 100 27.87 1.72 19.28
CA TYR A 100 29.09 2.53 19.36
C TYR A 100 28.87 3.68 20.35
N ALA A 101 29.84 3.91 21.22
CA ALA A 101 29.92 5.09 22.06
C ALA A 101 30.75 6.16 21.37
N ASN A 102 30.30 7.41 21.44
CA ASN A 102 31.15 8.52 21.10
C ASN A 102 32.21 8.66 22.20
N SER A 103 33.47 8.44 21.88
CA SER A 103 34.57 8.72 22.79
C SER A 103 34.60 10.23 23.06
N GLY A 104 34.15 10.62 24.26
CA GLY A 104 34.09 12.01 24.67
C GLY A 104 35.45 12.69 24.58
N SER A 105 35.43 13.96 24.18
CA SER A 105 36.50 14.94 24.32
C SER A 105 37.81 14.63 23.60
N GLY A 106 37.99 15.04 22.38
CA GLY A 106 39.29 15.36 21.82
C GLY A 106 39.63 14.90 20.41
N SER A 107 38.86 14.02 19.77
CA SER A 107 39.14 13.67 18.38
C SER A 107 37.84 13.37 17.66
N PRO A 108 37.44 14.16 16.66
CA PRO A 108 36.27 13.83 15.80
C PRO A 108 36.58 12.53 15.04
N GLY A 109 35.77 11.49 15.25
CA GLY A 109 35.75 10.32 14.39
C GLY A 109 36.12 8.97 14.99
N LYS A 110 36.53 8.84 16.27
CA LYS A 110 36.76 7.54 16.89
C LYS A 110 35.53 7.09 17.68
N GLN A 111 34.68 6.28 17.03
CA GLN A 111 33.62 5.52 17.71
C GLN A 111 34.24 4.23 18.23
N SER A 112 34.06 3.95 19.52
CA SER A 112 34.46 2.66 20.12
C SER A 112 33.21 1.76 20.25
N LEU A 113 33.38 0.48 19.94
CA LEU A 113 32.36 -0.52 20.15
C LEU A 113 31.99 -0.55 21.65
N ASN A 114 30.70 -0.32 21.95
CA ASN A 114 30.15 -0.30 23.31
C ASN A 114 29.07 -1.39 23.49
N GLY A 115 29.31 -2.56 22.92
CA GLY A 115 28.43 -3.71 23.04
C GLY A 115 27.48 -3.89 21.83
N TRP A 116 26.47 -4.67 22.05
CA TRP A 116 25.51 -5.12 21.03
C TRP A 116 24.09 -4.90 21.53
N GLN A 117 23.20 -4.60 20.61
CA GLN A 117 21.78 -4.50 20.84
C GLN A 117 21.05 -5.33 19.80
N GLY A 118 20.02 -6.04 20.22
CA GLY A 118 19.20 -6.79 19.29
C GLY A 118 17.71 -6.72 19.66
N SER A 119 16.90 -7.07 18.70
CA SER A 119 15.45 -7.18 18.86
C SER A 119 14.91 -8.41 18.15
N ALA A 120 13.80 -8.93 18.65
CA ALA A 120 13.07 -10.03 18.04
C ALA A 120 11.57 -9.74 18.13
N GLU A 121 10.82 -10.19 17.10
CA GLU A 121 9.38 -9.99 17.01
C GLU A 121 8.64 -11.31 16.76
N VAL A 122 7.42 -11.41 17.31
CA VAL A 122 6.41 -12.40 16.98
C VAL A 122 5.16 -11.65 16.52
N ILE A 123 4.63 -12.06 15.39
CA ILE A 123 3.39 -11.51 14.85
C ILE A 123 2.31 -12.59 14.98
N VAL A 124 1.21 -12.24 15.59
CA VAL A 124 0.01 -13.08 15.69
C VAL A 124 -1.13 -12.34 15.02
N GLU A 125 -1.73 -12.97 14.04
CA GLU A 125 -2.85 -12.36 13.33
C GLU A 125 -3.96 -13.36 13.03
N GLY A 126 -5.19 -12.86 12.88
CA GLY A 126 -6.32 -13.73 12.57
C GLY A 126 -7.67 -13.07 12.81
N ARG A 127 -8.71 -13.89 12.59
CA ARG A 127 -10.11 -13.48 12.75
C ARG A 127 -10.65 -13.74 14.17
N ASP A 128 -10.05 -14.68 14.90
CA ASP A 128 -10.40 -14.94 16.30
C ASP A 128 -9.73 -13.90 17.21
N MET A 129 -10.29 -12.69 17.19
CA MET A 129 -9.76 -11.55 17.94
C MET A 129 -9.71 -11.82 19.44
N ALA A 130 -10.68 -12.60 19.98
CA ALA A 130 -10.74 -12.94 21.40
C ALA A 130 -9.57 -13.84 21.79
N ALA A 131 -9.28 -14.89 21.01
CA ALA A 131 -8.15 -15.77 21.26
C ALA A 131 -6.81 -15.03 21.16
N ILE A 132 -6.66 -14.14 20.16
CA ILE A 132 -5.47 -13.32 19.98
C ILE A 132 -5.30 -12.33 21.14
N GLY A 133 -6.37 -11.67 21.58
CA GLY A 133 -6.35 -10.76 22.72
C GLY A 133 -5.92 -11.42 24.03
N GLN A 134 -6.30 -12.69 24.25
CA GLN A 134 -5.86 -13.46 25.41
C GLN A 134 -4.37 -13.78 25.43
N LEU A 135 -3.70 -13.81 24.26
CA LEU A 135 -2.25 -14.05 24.19
C LEU A 135 -1.44 -12.92 24.83
N VAL A 136 -1.97 -11.70 24.88
CA VAL A 136 -1.31 -10.57 25.54
C VAL A 136 -0.99 -10.87 27.01
N GLY A 137 -1.90 -11.53 27.72
CA GLY A 137 -1.66 -11.93 29.10
C GLY A 137 -0.81 -13.19 29.28
N ARG A 138 -0.66 -14.02 28.22
CA ARG A 138 0.09 -15.29 28.27
C ARG A 138 1.56 -15.13 27.86
N ILE A 139 1.84 -14.26 26.91
CA ILE A 139 3.20 -14.01 26.42
C ILE A 139 3.87 -13.00 27.35
N SER A 140 4.63 -13.49 28.34
CA SER A 140 5.32 -12.67 29.32
C SER A 140 6.77 -12.34 28.96
N THR A 141 7.35 -13.01 27.94
CA THR A 141 8.74 -12.82 27.51
C THR A 141 8.93 -11.68 26.52
N MET A 142 7.84 -11.16 26.00
CA MET A 142 7.78 -10.06 25.06
C MET A 142 6.68 -9.05 25.46
N THR A 143 6.80 -7.82 24.97
CA THR A 143 5.79 -6.76 25.16
C THR A 143 5.03 -6.53 23.87
N VAL A 144 3.80 -6.03 23.97
CA VAL A 144 3.03 -5.60 22.79
C VAL A 144 3.67 -4.35 22.21
N ALA A 145 4.19 -4.46 20.99
CA ALA A 145 4.77 -3.35 20.23
C ALA A 145 3.75 -2.65 19.35
N ARG A 146 2.80 -3.41 18.79
CA ARG A 146 1.78 -2.87 17.90
C ARG A 146 0.52 -3.71 17.93
N VAL A 147 -0.62 -3.03 17.84
CA VAL A 147 -1.93 -3.62 17.58
C VAL A 147 -2.49 -2.94 16.34
N GLY A 148 -3.00 -3.72 15.42
CA GLY A 148 -3.59 -3.21 14.19
C GLY A 148 -4.76 -4.06 13.72
N TYR A 149 -5.68 -3.42 12.98
CA TYR A 149 -6.80 -4.08 12.34
C TYR A 149 -6.76 -3.82 10.86
N ARG A 150 -7.15 -4.81 10.08
CA ARG A 150 -7.26 -4.68 8.62
C ARG A 150 -8.37 -5.58 8.07
N LEU A 151 -8.71 -5.41 6.82
CA LEU A 151 -9.50 -6.39 6.09
C LEU A 151 -8.64 -7.60 5.74
N SER A 152 -9.22 -8.79 5.86
CA SER A 152 -8.62 -9.98 5.30
C SER A 152 -8.58 -9.88 3.77
N ARG A 153 -7.66 -10.60 3.15
CA ARG A 153 -7.53 -10.59 1.69
C ARG A 153 -8.85 -10.95 0.99
N GLU A 154 -9.56 -11.96 1.50
CA GLU A 154 -10.82 -12.41 0.95
C GLU A 154 -11.91 -11.35 1.08
N ALA A 155 -11.98 -10.68 2.24
CA ALA A 155 -12.93 -9.58 2.45
C ALA A 155 -12.60 -8.39 1.54
N SER A 156 -11.33 -8.00 1.44
CA SER A 156 -10.87 -6.94 0.55
C SER A 156 -11.24 -7.21 -0.91
N GLN A 157 -10.87 -8.38 -1.43
CA GLN A 157 -11.15 -8.75 -2.82
C GLN A 157 -12.65 -8.77 -3.15
N ARG A 158 -13.49 -9.27 -2.22
CA ARG A 158 -14.94 -9.27 -2.40
C ARG A 158 -15.49 -7.86 -2.47
N VAL A 159 -15.12 -7.03 -1.49
CA VAL A 159 -15.58 -5.63 -1.42
C VAL A 159 -15.08 -4.82 -2.60
N GLU A 160 -13.83 -4.99 -3.03
CA GLU A 160 -13.28 -4.32 -4.21
C GLU A 160 -14.04 -4.68 -5.49
N ALA A 161 -14.41 -5.96 -5.66
CA ALA A 161 -15.18 -6.40 -6.82
C ALA A 161 -16.60 -5.79 -6.83
N ASP A 162 -17.29 -5.81 -5.68
CA ASP A 162 -18.65 -5.28 -5.55
C ASP A 162 -18.68 -3.75 -5.79
N ILE A 163 -17.73 -3.03 -5.19
CA ILE A 163 -17.67 -1.58 -5.31
C ILE A 163 -17.22 -1.12 -6.71
N ALA A 164 -16.35 -1.90 -7.37
CA ALA A 164 -15.97 -1.65 -8.76
C ALA A 164 -17.16 -1.81 -9.70
N ALA A 165 -18.00 -2.84 -9.49
CA ALA A 165 -19.22 -3.04 -10.26
C ALA A 165 -20.20 -1.86 -10.09
N GLU A 166 -20.36 -1.35 -8.86
CA GLU A 166 -21.18 -0.18 -8.59
C GLU A 166 -20.62 1.09 -9.25
N ALA A 167 -19.32 1.34 -9.17
CA ALA A 167 -18.68 2.49 -9.82
C ALA A 167 -18.83 2.44 -11.35
N ILE A 168 -18.70 1.24 -11.96
CA ILE A 168 -18.93 1.04 -13.40
C ILE A 168 -20.38 1.31 -13.76
N ALA A 169 -21.34 0.85 -12.94
CA ALA A 169 -22.76 1.13 -13.18
C ALA A 169 -23.06 2.64 -13.14
N LYS A 170 -22.50 3.35 -12.15
CA LYS A 170 -22.61 4.82 -12.05
C LYS A 170 -21.96 5.53 -13.25
N TYR A 171 -20.79 5.06 -13.71
CA TYR A 171 -20.14 5.62 -14.89
C TYR A 171 -20.98 5.47 -16.15
N ARG A 172 -21.53 4.27 -16.39
CA ARG A 172 -22.41 3.99 -17.53
C ARG A 172 -23.69 4.81 -17.49
N ALA A 173 -24.33 4.94 -16.33
CA ALA A 173 -25.52 5.77 -16.14
C ALA A 173 -25.25 7.24 -16.46
N LYS A 174 -24.13 7.78 -15.96
CA LYS A 174 -23.69 9.15 -16.23
C LYS A 174 -23.38 9.39 -17.72
N ALA A 175 -22.75 8.42 -18.38
CA ALA A 175 -22.48 8.49 -19.81
C ALA A 175 -23.78 8.53 -20.65
N ALA A 176 -24.75 7.69 -20.30
CA ALA A 176 -26.06 7.68 -20.96
C ALA A 176 -26.84 8.98 -20.74
N GLU A 177 -26.79 9.51 -19.53
CA GLU A 177 -27.42 10.79 -19.19
C GLU A 177 -26.83 11.95 -19.99
N TYR A 178 -25.51 12.05 -20.08
CA TYR A 178 -24.84 13.10 -20.85
C TYR A 178 -25.13 12.97 -22.35
N ALA A 179 -25.14 11.73 -22.90
CA ALA A 179 -25.56 11.53 -24.28
C ALA A 179 -26.94 12.16 -24.55
N LYS A 180 -27.90 11.86 -23.69
CA LYS A 180 -29.26 12.40 -23.80
C LYS A 180 -29.30 13.93 -23.64
N GLN A 181 -28.59 14.50 -22.66
CA GLN A 181 -28.58 15.96 -22.42
C GLN A 181 -27.95 16.73 -23.57
N PHE A 182 -26.92 16.14 -24.25
CA PHE A 182 -26.32 16.74 -25.44
C PHE A 182 -27.07 16.43 -26.75
N GLY A 183 -28.22 15.75 -26.69
CA GLY A 183 -29.04 15.45 -27.87
C GLY A 183 -28.55 14.28 -28.73
N TYR A 184 -27.73 13.41 -28.19
CA TYR A 184 -27.24 12.20 -28.86
C TYR A 184 -28.11 10.99 -28.50
N ALA A 185 -28.15 10.01 -29.41
CA ALA A 185 -28.95 8.80 -29.22
C ALA A 185 -28.30 7.79 -28.26
N GLY A 186 -26.97 7.87 -28.07
CA GLY A 186 -26.22 6.97 -27.21
C GLY A 186 -24.75 7.33 -27.10
N TYR A 187 -23.97 6.39 -26.62
CA TYR A 187 -22.51 6.56 -26.46
C TYR A 187 -21.76 5.26 -26.73
N ALA A 188 -20.47 5.38 -26.99
CA ALA A 188 -19.51 4.27 -26.98
C ALA A 188 -18.34 4.64 -26.07
N ILE A 189 -17.89 3.69 -25.26
CA ILE A 189 -16.70 3.86 -24.44
C ILE A 189 -15.48 3.83 -25.38
N ARG A 190 -14.61 4.82 -25.26
CA ARG A 190 -13.33 4.88 -26.01
C ARG A 190 -12.19 4.35 -25.17
N GLU A 191 -12.09 4.86 -23.96
CA GLU A 191 -11.05 4.49 -23.01
C GLU A 191 -11.66 4.51 -21.61
N VAL A 192 -11.30 3.53 -20.80
CA VAL A 192 -11.74 3.47 -19.41
C VAL A 192 -10.63 2.87 -18.56
N ASN A 193 -10.40 3.50 -17.42
CA ASN A 193 -9.52 3.01 -16.35
C ASN A 193 -10.38 2.80 -15.11
N VAL A 194 -10.25 1.62 -14.51
CA VAL A 194 -10.91 1.27 -13.26
C VAL A 194 -9.84 1.02 -12.21
N SER A 195 -9.88 1.76 -11.12
CA SER A 195 -9.04 1.57 -9.94
C SER A 195 -9.90 1.34 -8.72
N ALA A 196 -9.55 0.36 -7.91
CA ALA A 196 -10.12 0.16 -6.59
C ALA A 196 -8.98 0.30 -5.58
N ASP A 197 -9.13 1.22 -4.67
CA ASP A 197 -8.17 1.46 -3.59
C ASP A 197 -8.88 1.23 -2.26
N ALA A 198 -8.40 0.27 -1.49
CA ALA A 198 -8.61 0.30 -0.06
C ALA A 198 -7.81 1.51 0.46
N ALA A 199 -8.49 2.56 0.84
CA ALA A 199 -7.82 3.71 1.45
C ALA A 199 -7.12 3.19 2.70
N GLY A 200 -5.79 3.12 2.66
CA GLY A 200 -4.99 2.74 3.82
C GLY A 200 -5.39 3.60 5.03
N PRO A 201 -5.17 3.12 6.25
CA PRO A 201 -5.61 3.81 7.45
C PRO A 201 -5.08 5.24 7.45
N ARG A 202 -5.98 6.21 7.29
CA ARG A 202 -5.63 7.60 7.58
C ARG A 202 -5.29 7.65 9.06
N PRO A 203 -4.10 8.13 9.45
CA PRO A 203 -3.78 8.29 10.84
C PRO A 203 -4.80 9.27 11.46
N ILE A 204 -5.74 8.73 12.22
CA ILE A 204 -6.53 9.56 13.11
C ILE A 204 -5.53 10.05 14.15
N GLN A 205 -5.25 11.34 14.18
CA GLN A 205 -4.53 11.95 15.26
C GLN A 205 -5.40 11.79 16.52
N MET A 206 -5.19 10.70 17.25
CA MET A 206 -5.73 10.58 18.58
C MET A 206 -5.03 11.63 19.44
N ALA A 207 -5.80 12.60 19.92
CA ALA A 207 -5.37 13.48 20.99
C ALA A 207 -4.88 12.57 22.13
N ARG A 208 -3.61 12.74 22.51
CA ARG A 208 -3.01 12.05 23.66
C ARG A 208 -3.74 12.46 24.94
N SER A 209 -4.75 11.73 25.32
CA SER A 209 -5.18 11.71 26.71
C SER A 209 -4.18 10.84 27.46
N ALA A 210 -3.34 11.48 28.24
CA ALA A 210 -2.50 10.82 29.22
C ALA A 210 -3.42 10.20 30.27
N SER A 211 -3.66 8.92 30.19
CA SER A 211 -4.27 8.16 31.26
C SER A 211 -3.20 7.31 31.97
N THR A 212 -3.11 7.59 33.24
CA THR A 212 -2.27 7.03 34.26
C THR A 212 -2.26 5.51 34.30
N LEU A 213 -1.05 5.01 34.54
CA LEU A 213 -0.67 3.64 34.85
C LEU A 213 -1.51 3.03 35.99
N SER A 214 -1.95 1.81 35.80
CA SER A 214 -1.91 0.67 36.74
C SER A 214 -3.12 -0.24 36.58
N ALA A 215 -2.94 -1.41 35.96
CA ALA A 215 -3.59 -2.64 36.43
C ALA A 215 -3.02 -3.87 35.73
N PRO A 216 -3.00 -5.03 36.37
CA PRO A 216 -2.34 -6.24 35.89
C PRO A 216 -3.19 -6.94 34.83
N SER A 217 -2.50 -7.50 33.82
CA SER A 217 -2.89 -8.57 32.87
C SER A 217 -4.41 -8.76 32.62
N GLU A 218 -5.09 -7.72 32.21
CA GLU A 218 -6.40 -7.85 31.59
C GLU A 218 -6.25 -8.05 30.10
N ALA A 219 -7.10 -8.92 29.52
CA ALA A 219 -7.12 -9.11 28.08
C ALA A 219 -7.31 -7.74 27.40
N LEU A 220 -6.52 -7.47 26.36
CA LEU A 220 -6.64 -6.22 25.63
C LEU A 220 -8.06 -6.12 25.03
N ALA A 221 -8.79 -5.05 25.41
CA ALA A 221 -10.07 -4.75 24.80
C ALA A 221 -9.84 -4.42 23.32
N VAL A 222 -10.35 -5.25 22.42
CA VAL A 222 -10.09 -5.17 20.99
C VAL A 222 -11.41 -4.91 20.25
N GLU A 223 -11.56 -3.71 19.73
CA GLU A 223 -12.71 -3.35 18.89
C GLU A 223 -12.24 -2.99 17.48
N PRO A 224 -12.69 -3.72 16.46
CA PRO A 224 -12.31 -3.44 15.08
C PRO A 224 -12.95 -2.14 14.60
N GLY A 225 -12.14 -1.22 14.11
CA GLY A 225 -12.62 -0.03 13.42
C GLY A 225 -13.15 -0.37 12.02
N LYS A 226 -13.74 0.63 11.36
CA LYS A 226 -14.17 0.54 9.96
C LYS A 226 -13.08 1.02 9.01
N GLU A 227 -13.14 0.56 7.78
CA GLU A 227 -12.32 1.00 6.66
C GLU A 227 -13.22 1.38 5.49
N THR A 228 -12.87 2.46 4.79
CA THR A 228 -13.58 2.88 3.59
C THR A 228 -12.84 2.36 2.37
N VAL A 229 -13.50 1.52 1.58
CA VAL A 229 -13.02 1.07 0.27
C VAL A 229 -13.69 1.91 -0.80
N THR A 230 -12.89 2.43 -1.74
CA THR A 230 -13.40 3.29 -2.81
C THR A 230 -12.93 2.73 -4.15
N ALA A 231 -13.85 2.62 -5.11
CA ALA A 231 -13.52 2.37 -6.51
C ALA A 231 -13.81 3.61 -7.35
N SER A 232 -12.93 3.89 -8.29
CA SER A 232 -13.04 5.01 -9.23
C SER A 232 -12.95 4.50 -10.66
N VAL A 233 -13.82 5.02 -11.50
CA VAL A 233 -13.84 4.79 -12.94
C VAL A 233 -13.62 6.11 -13.64
N ASN A 234 -12.57 6.20 -14.44
CA ASN A 234 -12.25 7.38 -15.23
C ASN A 234 -12.12 6.98 -16.69
N GLY A 235 -12.58 7.81 -17.59
CA GLY A 235 -12.45 7.49 -19.01
C GLY A 235 -13.11 8.49 -19.92
N THR A 236 -13.09 8.18 -21.21
CA THR A 236 -13.71 8.99 -22.26
C THR A 236 -14.74 8.18 -23.01
N VAL A 237 -15.84 8.84 -23.37
CA VAL A 237 -16.90 8.28 -24.20
C VAL A 237 -17.07 9.11 -25.47
N GLN A 238 -17.39 8.44 -26.55
CA GLN A 238 -17.82 9.03 -27.81
C GLN A 238 -19.34 9.06 -27.84
N LEU A 239 -19.94 10.23 -27.90
CA LEU A 239 -21.37 10.40 -28.11
C LEU A 239 -21.77 10.03 -29.56
N LYS A 240 -22.91 9.37 -29.72
CA LYS A 240 -23.41 8.87 -31.02
C LYS A 240 -24.88 9.24 -31.23
#